data_47a2e9f013ec2af9cadb0a4e01afb6bc
#
_entry.id   47a2e9f013ec2af9cadb0a4e01afb6bc
#
_cell.length_a   1.000
_cell.length_b   1.000
_cell.length_c   1.000
_cell.angle_alpha   90.00
_cell.angle_beta   90.00
_cell.angle_gamma   90.00
#
_symmetry.space_group_name_H-M   'P 1'
#
loop_
_entity.id
_entity.type
_entity.pdbx_description
1 polymer ?
#
loop_
_entity_poly.entity_id
_entity_poly.type
_entity_poly.pdbx_seq_one_letter_code
_entity_poly.pdbx_strand_id
1 'polypeptide(L)'
;MNRMEQHPILTFDKGRKVTFTFEGKTLEGYEGESVAAALHANGVRVLHESEVKHRPRGLFCAIGNCSSCLMKVDGVPNVRTCVEPLREGLRVERQEGHAHPKLDVEIESRLGERRNLIETDVLVVGAGPAGMCAAIEAAKGGAKVILVERGQKLGGQLVKQTHKFFGSEKQQAGTRGVTIAEGLEKEIAENPNIQLWVNTSALGYYANGIVMVERDHQVEGILPKRVIVATGAFEKNLVFPNNDLPGVYGAGAVQTLMNLEGVLPGKDVIMIGAGNIGLIVSYQLLQAGVNVKAVVEAAPRIGGYEVHAAKLRRAGVPILTSHTVSYAYGEGKLEGAVIHQLDEKWQPIPGTEKDIKADIMCMAVGLSPLVELFFQAGCEMKFVPELGGYVPALDDCRRTSVGTIYAAGDASGVEEASSAMLTGKIAGLSAANDLAAVDGFEEKFADYRGQLQMLRQGPGGAKIRSGVEKLKEGKCVDYAK
;
A
#
# COMPACT_ATOMS: atom_id res chain seq x y z
N MET A 1 2.94 22.35 15.96
CA MET A 1 2.85 21.49 14.77
C MET A 1 3.15 20.05 15.15
N ASN A 2 2.40 19.10 14.59
CA ASN A 2 2.61 17.65 14.88
C ASN A 2 3.74 17.06 14.01
N ARG A 3 4.92 17.69 14.00
CA ARG A 3 6.06 17.22 13.21
C ARG A 3 7.14 16.62 14.10
N MET A 4 7.76 15.55 13.62
CA MET A 4 8.94 15.00 14.28
C MET A 4 10.17 15.86 13.98
N GLU A 5 10.87 16.25 15.03
CA GLU A 5 12.14 16.99 14.90
C GLU A 5 13.35 16.04 14.90
N GLN A 6 13.22 14.90 15.58
CA GLN A 6 14.27 13.89 15.71
C GLN A 6 13.66 12.48 15.61
N HIS A 7 14.39 11.57 14.98
CA HIS A 7 14.05 10.15 14.92
C HIS A 7 15.34 9.32 15.01
N PRO A 8 15.34 8.19 15.75
CA PRO A 8 16.59 7.43 15.98
C PRO A 8 17.17 6.76 14.73
N ILE A 9 16.43 6.69 13.62
CA ILE A 9 16.81 5.97 12.41
C ILE A 9 16.68 6.84 11.15
N LEU A 10 15.62 7.66 11.07
CA LEU A 10 15.28 8.43 9.87
C LEU A 10 15.79 9.87 9.98
N THR A 11 16.25 10.38 8.85
CA THR A 11 16.48 11.80 8.63
C THR A 11 15.43 12.28 7.63
N PHE A 12 14.74 13.36 7.99
CA PHE A 12 13.73 13.95 7.13
C PHE A 12 14.34 15.13 6.37
N ASP A 13 14.58 14.93 5.09
CA ASP A 13 14.90 16.05 4.20
C ASP A 13 13.58 16.76 3.87
N LYS A 14 13.34 17.86 4.57
CA LYS A 14 12.18 18.70 4.38
C LYS A 14 12.48 19.66 3.24
N GLY A 15 11.79 19.51 2.13
CA GLY A 15 11.89 20.42 1.00
C GLY A 15 11.69 21.90 1.35
N ARG A 16 11.55 22.76 0.37
CA ARG A 16 11.28 24.19 0.56
C ARG A 16 9.98 24.39 1.35
N LYS A 17 10.01 25.28 2.35
CA LYS A 17 8.80 25.67 3.08
C LYS A 17 7.88 26.44 2.13
N VAL A 18 6.61 26.06 2.10
CA VAL A 18 5.55 26.64 1.25
C VAL A 18 4.33 27.00 2.07
N THR A 19 3.54 27.94 1.55
CA THR A 19 2.25 28.31 2.12
C THR A 19 1.12 27.83 1.22
N PHE A 20 0.01 27.43 1.85
CA PHE A 20 -1.22 27.02 1.17
C PHE A 20 -2.43 27.47 1.99
N THR A 21 -3.62 27.42 1.41
CA THR A 21 -4.84 27.76 2.14
C THR A 21 -5.70 26.53 2.39
N PHE A 22 -6.27 26.45 3.57
CA PHE A 22 -7.29 25.47 3.94
C PHE A 22 -8.51 26.19 4.52
N GLU A 23 -9.66 26.05 3.90
CA GLU A 23 -10.90 26.79 4.28
C GLU A 23 -10.64 28.30 4.43
N GLY A 24 -9.88 28.89 3.53
CA GLY A 24 -9.50 30.31 3.55
C GLY A 24 -8.43 30.69 4.58
N LYS A 25 -7.96 29.77 5.42
CA LYS A 25 -6.88 30.01 6.40
C LYS A 25 -5.53 29.63 5.81
N THR A 26 -4.54 30.51 5.92
CA THR A 26 -3.16 30.21 5.51
C THR A 26 -2.51 29.22 6.46
N LEU A 27 -1.97 28.16 5.93
CA LEU A 27 -1.22 27.11 6.61
C LEU A 27 0.18 26.98 5.97
N GLU A 28 1.10 26.34 6.68
CA GLU A 28 2.46 26.08 6.22
C GLU A 28 2.71 24.60 6.05
N GLY A 29 3.51 24.25 5.04
CA GLY A 29 3.95 22.88 4.78
C GLY A 29 5.28 22.87 4.06
N TYR A 30 5.64 21.72 3.50
CA TYR A 30 6.85 21.56 2.71
C TYR A 30 6.50 21.10 1.30
N GLU A 31 7.20 21.64 0.31
CA GLU A 31 6.98 21.29 -1.10
C GLU A 31 7.22 19.79 -1.32
N GLY A 32 6.27 19.15 -1.99
CA GLY A 32 6.32 17.72 -2.31
C GLY A 32 5.83 16.78 -1.20
N GLU A 33 5.57 17.24 0.04
CA GLU A 33 4.82 16.39 0.98
C GLU A 33 3.36 16.24 0.53
N SER A 34 2.66 15.21 0.99
CA SER A 34 1.24 15.09 0.64
C SER A 34 0.39 16.17 1.32
N VAL A 35 -0.63 16.70 0.63
CA VAL A 35 -1.58 17.68 1.20
C VAL A 35 -2.17 17.16 2.52
N ALA A 36 -2.52 15.86 2.60
CA ALA A 36 -3.04 15.27 3.84
C ALA A 36 -2.01 15.29 4.98
N ALA A 37 -0.72 15.08 4.70
CA ALA A 37 0.33 15.16 5.71
C ALA A 37 0.52 16.60 6.20
N ALA A 38 0.52 17.58 5.29
CA ALA A 38 0.57 19.00 5.65
C ALA A 38 -0.62 19.41 6.54
N LEU A 39 -1.84 18.98 6.20
CA LEU A 39 -3.02 19.21 7.02
C LEU A 39 -2.89 18.57 8.41
N HIS A 40 -2.43 17.31 8.50
CA HIS A 40 -2.19 16.63 9.78
C HIS A 40 -1.14 17.34 10.62
N ALA A 41 -0.05 17.80 10.02
CA ALA A 41 0.98 18.58 10.70
C ALA A 41 0.42 19.87 11.34
N ASN A 42 -0.57 20.47 10.70
CA ASN A 42 -1.31 21.66 11.18
C ASN A 42 -2.51 21.30 12.08
N GLY A 43 -2.69 20.05 12.47
CA GLY A 43 -3.74 19.61 13.41
C GLY A 43 -5.10 19.34 12.77
N VAL A 44 -5.22 19.38 11.45
CA VAL A 44 -6.45 19.07 10.72
C VAL A 44 -6.61 17.56 10.62
N ARG A 45 -7.67 17.01 11.21
CA ARG A 45 -7.98 15.57 11.22
C ARG A 45 -9.18 15.22 10.37
N VAL A 46 -10.19 16.11 10.32
CA VAL A 46 -11.39 15.94 9.52
C VAL A 46 -11.11 16.49 8.12
N LEU A 47 -11.11 15.63 7.12
CA LEU A 47 -10.78 15.98 5.74
C LEU A 47 -12.05 16.25 4.91
N HIS A 48 -13.10 15.44 5.08
CA HIS A 48 -14.42 15.68 4.49
C HIS A 48 -15.53 15.03 5.31
N GLU A 49 -16.76 15.12 4.86
CA GLU A 49 -17.93 14.47 5.45
C GLU A 49 -18.55 13.47 4.47
N SER A 50 -19.13 12.40 5.00
CA SER A 50 -19.82 11.42 4.16
C SER A 50 -21.15 11.96 3.67
N GLU A 51 -21.50 11.65 2.42
CA GLU A 51 -22.64 12.21 1.69
C GLU A 51 -23.99 11.99 2.38
N VAL A 52 -24.26 10.78 2.87
CA VAL A 52 -25.59 10.40 3.36
C VAL A 52 -25.78 10.69 4.86
N LYS A 53 -24.74 10.46 5.66
CA LYS A 53 -24.83 10.55 7.13
C LYS A 53 -24.06 11.74 7.70
N HIS A 54 -23.45 12.56 6.88
CA HIS A 54 -22.63 13.73 7.25
C HIS A 54 -21.64 13.41 8.38
N ARG A 55 -21.09 12.17 8.37
CA ARG A 55 -20.12 11.74 9.36
C ARG A 55 -18.73 12.22 8.95
N PRO A 56 -17.92 12.71 9.89
CA PRO A 56 -16.57 13.15 9.58
C PRO A 56 -15.70 11.98 9.09
N ARG A 57 -14.83 12.26 8.11
CA ARG A 57 -13.86 11.33 7.55
C ARG A 57 -12.45 11.88 7.71
N GLY A 58 -11.54 11.02 8.12
CA GLY A 58 -10.13 11.32 8.24
C GLY A 58 -9.28 10.49 7.29
N LEU A 59 -7.97 10.59 7.41
CA LEU A 59 -7.03 9.77 6.67
C LEU A 59 -7.12 8.31 7.14
N PHE A 60 -7.21 7.35 6.19
CA PHE A 60 -7.23 5.92 6.53
C PHE A 60 -6.10 5.13 5.86
N CYS A 61 -5.94 5.17 4.54
CA CYS A 61 -4.99 4.28 3.84
C CYS A 61 -3.64 4.93 3.49
N ALA A 62 -3.59 6.24 3.26
CA ALA A 62 -2.42 7.02 2.80
C ALA A 62 -1.69 6.43 1.57
N ILE A 63 -2.42 5.73 0.69
CA ILE A 63 -1.92 5.15 -0.56
C ILE A 63 -2.81 5.47 -1.77
N GLY A 64 -3.73 6.44 -1.66
CA GLY A 64 -4.64 6.83 -2.75
C GLY A 64 -5.69 5.79 -3.13
N ASN A 65 -5.97 4.76 -2.32
CA ASN A 65 -6.92 3.69 -2.65
C ASN A 65 -8.33 3.95 -2.09
N CYS A 66 -8.47 4.25 -0.80
CA CYS A 66 -9.75 4.58 -0.20
C CYS A 66 -10.20 6.00 -0.58
N SER A 67 -11.46 6.33 -0.33
CA SER A 67 -12.01 7.67 -0.60
C SER A 67 -12.09 8.56 0.66
N SER A 68 -11.40 8.21 1.75
CA SER A 68 -11.51 8.92 3.04
C SER A 68 -10.83 10.28 3.08
N CYS A 69 -9.96 10.60 2.12
CA CYS A 69 -9.23 11.86 2.05
C CYS A 69 -9.61 12.73 0.85
N LEU A 70 -10.79 12.52 0.27
CA LEU A 70 -11.27 13.31 -0.87
C LEU A 70 -11.52 14.75 -0.45
N MET A 71 -10.95 15.68 -1.18
CA MET A 71 -11.11 17.12 -0.98
C MET A 71 -11.15 17.85 -2.32
N LYS A 72 -11.51 19.12 -2.29
CA LYS A 72 -11.42 20.01 -3.43
C LYS A 72 -10.09 20.75 -3.38
N VAL A 73 -9.28 20.63 -4.43
CA VAL A 73 -7.95 21.24 -4.55
C VAL A 73 -7.94 22.13 -5.79
N ASP A 74 -7.62 23.41 -5.64
CA ASP A 74 -7.66 24.44 -6.68
C ASP A 74 -8.97 24.44 -7.51
N GLY A 75 -10.10 24.14 -6.83
CA GLY A 75 -11.41 24.05 -7.47
C GLY A 75 -11.74 22.69 -8.09
N VAL A 76 -10.76 21.76 -8.19
CA VAL A 76 -10.97 20.40 -8.68
C VAL A 76 -11.47 19.51 -7.55
N PRO A 77 -12.67 18.91 -7.65
CA PRO A 77 -13.22 18.03 -6.62
C PRO A 77 -12.64 16.61 -6.72
N ASN A 78 -12.91 15.81 -5.68
CA ASN A 78 -12.54 14.38 -5.59
C ASN A 78 -11.03 14.10 -5.65
N VAL A 79 -10.20 15.08 -5.29
CA VAL A 79 -8.74 14.88 -5.21
C VAL A 79 -8.39 14.06 -3.97
N ARG A 80 -7.60 13.01 -4.14
CA ARG A 80 -7.06 12.18 -3.04
C ARG A 80 -5.86 12.86 -2.41
N THR A 81 -6.09 13.67 -1.40
CA THR A 81 -5.07 14.52 -0.77
C THR A 81 -3.91 13.74 -0.12
N CYS A 82 -4.06 12.44 0.12
CA CYS A 82 -2.97 11.62 0.65
C CYS A 82 -1.87 11.29 -0.37
N VAL A 83 -2.11 11.55 -1.65
CA VAL A 83 -1.13 11.37 -2.75
C VAL A 83 -0.94 12.64 -3.58
N GLU A 84 -1.75 13.67 -3.36
CA GLU A 84 -1.61 14.97 -4.01
C GLU A 84 -0.42 15.74 -3.43
N PRO A 85 0.57 16.13 -4.26
CA PRO A 85 1.74 16.89 -3.78
C PRO A 85 1.36 18.31 -3.35
N LEU A 86 1.92 18.73 -2.22
CA LEU A 86 1.80 20.11 -1.77
C LEU A 86 2.73 21.02 -2.60
N ARG A 87 2.18 22.17 -3.03
CA ARG A 87 2.91 23.23 -3.73
C ARG A 87 2.50 24.62 -3.21
N GLU A 88 3.33 25.61 -3.49
CA GLU A 88 3.06 27.00 -3.08
C GLU A 88 1.71 27.51 -3.63
N GLY A 89 0.95 28.18 -2.77
CA GLY A 89 -0.30 28.83 -3.12
C GLY A 89 -1.50 27.91 -3.33
N LEU A 90 -1.37 26.59 -3.07
CA LEU A 90 -2.45 25.61 -3.24
C LEU A 90 -3.68 26.00 -2.40
N ARG A 91 -4.86 25.88 -2.96
CA ARG A 91 -6.13 26.12 -2.26
C ARG A 91 -6.85 24.79 -2.01
N VAL A 92 -7.03 24.45 -0.75
CA VAL A 92 -7.66 23.21 -0.29
C VAL A 92 -8.96 23.52 0.44
N GLU A 93 -10.03 22.83 0.08
CA GLU A 93 -11.36 22.99 0.68
C GLU A 93 -11.95 21.60 0.96
N ARG A 94 -12.76 21.50 2.03
CA ARG A 94 -13.57 20.29 2.24
C ARG A 94 -14.61 20.17 1.13
N GLN A 95 -15.02 18.93 0.88
CA GLN A 95 -16.19 18.68 0.04
C GLN A 95 -17.18 17.81 0.81
N GLU A 96 -18.46 17.97 0.53
CA GLU A 96 -19.53 17.12 1.02
C GLU A 96 -19.71 15.97 0.02
N GLY A 97 -19.55 14.73 0.49
CA GLY A 97 -19.68 13.53 -0.32
C GLY A 97 -18.77 13.50 -1.56
N HIS A 98 -19.27 12.95 -2.65
CA HIS A 98 -18.63 12.95 -3.96
C HIS A 98 -19.20 14.10 -4.80
N ALA A 99 -18.35 15.03 -5.21
CA ALA A 99 -18.78 16.08 -6.10
C ALA A 99 -19.08 15.50 -7.50
N HIS A 100 -20.22 15.89 -8.04
CA HIS A 100 -20.55 15.59 -9.43
C HIS A 100 -19.86 16.63 -10.33
N PRO A 101 -19.15 16.22 -11.38
CA PRO A 101 -18.59 17.15 -12.33
C PRO A 101 -19.76 17.92 -12.99
N LYS A 102 -19.68 19.23 -13.01
CA LYS A 102 -20.57 20.03 -13.84
C LYS A 102 -20.14 19.79 -15.28
N LEU A 103 -20.93 19.05 -16.01
CA LEU A 103 -20.76 18.85 -17.45
C LEU A 103 -21.34 20.06 -18.19
N ASP A 104 -20.83 21.24 -17.92
CA ASP A 104 -21.14 22.47 -18.70
C ASP A 104 -20.24 22.54 -19.96
N VAL A 105 -19.55 21.47 -20.28
CA VAL A 105 -18.74 21.36 -21.48
C VAL A 105 -19.62 20.74 -22.55
N GLU A 106 -19.90 21.48 -23.61
CA GLU A 106 -20.20 20.85 -24.90
C GLU A 106 -19.06 19.86 -25.13
N ILE A 107 -19.35 18.58 -24.95
CA ILE A 107 -18.44 17.50 -25.33
C ILE A 107 -18.44 17.55 -26.87
N GLU A 108 -17.65 18.46 -27.44
CA GLU A 108 -17.21 18.28 -28.81
C GLU A 108 -16.64 16.87 -28.87
N SER A 109 -17.40 16.00 -29.52
CA SER A 109 -16.97 14.62 -29.72
C SER A 109 -15.70 14.66 -30.57
N ARG A 110 -14.54 14.76 -29.94
CA ARG A 110 -13.24 14.49 -30.55
C ARG A 110 -13.07 13.00 -30.82
N LEU A 111 -14.21 12.34 -31.16
CA LEU A 111 -14.29 11.00 -31.67
C LEU A 111 -13.56 10.95 -33.02
N GLY A 112 -12.28 10.67 -33.00
CA GLY A 112 -11.49 10.53 -34.23
C GLY A 112 -10.05 11.03 -34.17
N GLU A 113 -9.65 11.85 -33.21
CA GLU A 113 -8.23 12.12 -32.99
C GLU A 113 -7.56 10.85 -32.46
N ARG A 114 -6.86 10.12 -33.33
CA ARG A 114 -5.92 9.06 -32.92
C ARG A 114 -4.83 9.73 -32.10
N ARG A 115 -4.93 9.69 -30.77
CA ARG A 115 -3.80 10.01 -29.91
C ARG A 115 -2.71 8.98 -30.19
N ASN A 116 -1.49 9.43 -30.38
CA ASN A 116 -0.36 8.53 -30.55
C ASN A 116 -0.24 7.71 -29.27
N LEU A 117 -0.34 6.40 -29.41
CA LEU A 117 -0.10 5.47 -28.31
C LEU A 117 1.42 5.40 -28.06
N ILE A 118 1.79 5.32 -26.79
CA ILE A 118 3.18 5.14 -26.38
C ILE A 118 3.47 3.65 -26.37
N GLU A 119 4.34 3.18 -27.24
CA GLU A 119 4.72 1.77 -27.35
C GLU A 119 5.88 1.44 -26.40
N THR A 120 5.83 0.26 -25.77
CA THR A 120 6.93 -0.28 -24.97
C THR A 120 6.94 -1.80 -25.04
N ASP A 121 8.09 -2.41 -24.75
CA ASP A 121 8.19 -3.86 -24.66
C ASP A 121 7.50 -4.37 -23.39
N VAL A 122 7.80 -3.78 -22.23
CA VAL A 122 7.22 -4.16 -20.93
C VAL A 122 6.71 -2.91 -20.21
N LEU A 123 5.46 -2.94 -19.79
CA LEU A 123 4.90 -1.99 -18.83
C LEU A 123 4.87 -2.65 -17.44
N VAL A 124 5.48 -2.01 -16.46
CA VAL A 124 5.39 -2.41 -15.06
C VAL A 124 4.51 -1.42 -14.31
N VAL A 125 3.45 -1.90 -13.67
CA VAL A 125 2.50 -1.08 -12.91
C VAL A 125 2.74 -1.25 -11.40
N GLY A 126 3.29 -0.21 -10.78
CA GLY A 126 3.68 -0.14 -9.38
C GLY A 126 5.19 -0.30 -9.18
N ALA A 127 5.83 0.69 -8.53
CA ALA A 127 7.26 0.69 -8.20
C ALA A 127 7.54 0.33 -6.74
N GLY A 128 6.78 -0.63 -6.18
CA GLY A 128 7.13 -1.32 -4.95
C GLY A 128 8.28 -2.32 -5.18
N PRO A 129 8.70 -3.08 -4.15
CA PRO A 129 9.83 -4.01 -4.26
C PRO A 129 9.70 -5.01 -5.41
N ALA A 130 8.49 -5.52 -5.66
CA ALA A 130 8.25 -6.44 -6.76
C ALA A 130 8.40 -5.76 -8.14
N GLY A 131 7.77 -4.59 -8.32
CA GLY A 131 7.81 -3.89 -9.60
C GLY A 131 9.19 -3.36 -9.96
N MET A 132 9.94 -2.82 -8.97
CA MET A 132 11.32 -2.39 -9.18
C MET A 132 12.21 -3.55 -9.63
N CYS A 133 12.13 -4.69 -8.92
CA CYS A 133 12.87 -5.90 -9.31
C CYS A 133 12.44 -6.44 -10.68
N ALA A 134 11.14 -6.37 -11.00
CA ALA A 134 10.63 -6.79 -12.32
C ALA A 134 11.15 -5.90 -13.44
N ALA A 135 11.12 -4.58 -13.25
CA ALA A 135 11.63 -3.63 -14.24
C ALA A 135 13.13 -3.83 -14.51
N ILE A 136 13.91 -4.00 -13.44
CA ILE A 136 15.36 -4.23 -13.52
C ILE A 136 15.67 -5.52 -14.27
N GLU A 137 15.00 -6.64 -13.94
CA GLU A 137 15.27 -7.92 -14.59
C GLU A 137 14.79 -7.94 -16.06
N ALA A 138 13.66 -7.31 -16.37
CA ALA A 138 13.18 -7.17 -17.73
C ALA A 138 14.17 -6.34 -18.58
N ALA A 139 14.66 -5.23 -18.03
CA ALA A 139 15.64 -4.37 -18.72
C ALA A 139 17.00 -5.05 -18.90
N LYS A 140 17.46 -5.84 -17.92
CA LYS A 140 18.66 -6.70 -18.05
C LYS A 140 18.50 -7.76 -19.13
N GLY A 141 17.28 -8.22 -19.38
CA GLY A 141 16.92 -9.11 -20.49
C GLY A 141 16.83 -8.40 -21.84
N GLY A 142 17.14 -7.09 -21.93
CA GLY A 142 17.14 -6.31 -23.16
C GLY A 142 15.82 -5.62 -23.52
N ALA A 143 14.76 -5.77 -22.71
CA ALA A 143 13.47 -5.13 -22.95
C ALA A 143 13.51 -3.63 -22.63
N LYS A 144 12.77 -2.83 -23.41
CA LYS A 144 12.45 -1.45 -23.07
C LYS A 144 11.29 -1.44 -22.08
N VAL A 145 11.48 -0.80 -20.95
CA VAL A 145 10.53 -0.84 -19.82
C VAL A 145 9.99 0.56 -19.54
N ILE A 146 8.67 0.68 -19.40
CA ILE A 146 8.05 1.82 -18.71
C ILE A 146 7.62 1.32 -17.33
N LEU A 147 8.13 1.98 -16.28
CA LEU A 147 7.75 1.72 -14.88
C LEU A 147 6.88 2.87 -14.39
N VAL A 148 5.61 2.59 -14.10
CA VAL A 148 4.67 3.61 -13.59
C VAL A 148 4.47 3.47 -12.10
N GLU A 149 4.49 4.62 -11.37
CA GLU A 149 4.25 4.70 -9.94
C GLU A 149 3.31 5.88 -9.63
N ARG A 150 2.26 5.59 -8.88
CA ARG A 150 1.28 6.60 -8.47
C ARG A 150 1.86 7.62 -7.48
N GLY A 151 2.73 7.17 -6.59
CA GLY A 151 3.40 8.03 -5.62
C GLY A 151 4.54 8.82 -6.24
N GLN A 152 5.08 9.75 -5.43
CA GLN A 152 6.23 10.56 -5.83
C GLN A 152 7.56 9.83 -5.66
N LYS A 153 7.58 8.78 -4.84
CA LYS A 153 8.80 8.02 -4.46
C LYS A 153 8.64 6.55 -4.79
N LEU A 154 9.72 5.94 -5.24
CA LEU A 154 9.80 4.51 -5.48
C LEU A 154 9.96 3.74 -4.15
N GLY A 155 9.81 2.42 -4.22
CA GLY A 155 10.03 1.50 -3.10
C GLY A 155 8.78 1.05 -2.38
N GLY A 156 7.63 1.67 -2.62
CA GLY A 156 6.35 1.24 -2.05
C GLY A 156 6.40 1.08 -0.53
N GLN A 157 6.20 -0.14 -0.01
CA GLN A 157 6.25 -0.36 1.44
C GLN A 157 7.68 -0.37 2.01
N LEU A 158 8.73 -0.57 1.19
CA LEU A 158 10.13 -0.58 1.68
C LEU A 158 10.54 0.75 2.30
N VAL A 159 10.12 1.89 1.72
CA VAL A 159 10.49 3.24 2.21
C VAL A 159 9.95 3.55 3.61
N LYS A 160 9.06 2.72 4.15
CA LYS A 160 8.49 2.85 5.50
C LYS A 160 9.11 1.87 6.48
N GLN A 161 9.92 0.91 6.00
CA GLN A 161 10.46 -0.20 6.80
C GLN A 161 11.82 0.15 7.40
N THR A 162 11.80 0.67 8.62
CA THR A 162 12.99 1.00 9.40
C THR A 162 13.63 -0.20 10.10
N HIS A 163 12.95 -1.35 10.15
CA HIS A 163 13.49 -2.59 10.69
C HIS A 163 14.42 -3.29 9.69
N LYS A 164 15.32 -4.11 10.22
CA LYS A 164 16.22 -4.95 9.41
C LYS A 164 15.48 -6.22 8.96
N PHE A 165 15.73 -6.64 7.72
CA PHE A 165 15.18 -7.87 7.17
C PHE A 165 15.81 -9.10 7.82
N PHE A 166 15.05 -10.18 7.86
CA PHE A 166 15.51 -11.52 8.24
C PHE A 166 15.76 -12.37 6.99
N GLY A 167 16.40 -13.51 7.17
CA GLY A 167 16.69 -14.45 6.09
C GLY A 167 18.19 -14.59 5.83
N SER A 168 18.59 -14.82 4.56
CA SER A 168 19.97 -14.93 4.14
C SER A 168 20.49 -13.63 3.52
N GLU A 169 21.81 -13.57 3.26
CA GLU A 169 22.43 -12.43 2.57
C GLU A 169 21.80 -12.20 1.18
N LYS A 170 21.45 -13.27 0.45
CA LYS A 170 20.76 -13.18 -0.85
C LYS A 170 19.40 -12.45 -0.76
N GLN A 171 18.74 -12.48 0.39
CA GLN A 171 17.47 -11.78 0.68
C GLN A 171 17.68 -10.50 1.50
N GLN A 172 18.87 -9.89 1.46
CA GLN A 172 19.18 -8.64 2.12
C GLN A 172 19.06 -8.69 3.66
N ALA A 173 19.32 -9.86 4.28
CA ALA A 173 19.31 -10.00 5.74
C ALA A 173 20.23 -8.98 6.40
N GLY A 174 19.74 -8.38 7.49
CA GLY A 174 20.48 -7.34 8.22
C GLY A 174 20.37 -5.92 7.62
N THR A 175 19.83 -5.77 6.40
CA THR A 175 19.61 -4.48 5.73
C THR A 175 18.21 -3.94 6.07
N ARG A 176 18.07 -2.62 6.18
CA ARG A 176 16.76 -1.98 6.39
C ARG A 176 16.00 -1.85 5.08
N GLY A 177 14.67 -1.91 5.13
CA GLY A 177 13.84 -1.75 3.94
C GLY A 177 14.10 -0.43 3.19
N VAL A 178 14.26 0.67 3.91
CA VAL A 178 14.62 1.98 3.33
C VAL A 178 15.91 1.92 2.50
N THR A 179 16.95 1.27 3.02
CA THR A 179 18.25 1.13 2.33
C THR A 179 18.16 0.20 1.10
N ILE A 180 17.30 -0.83 1.17
CA ILE A 180 17.03 -1.71 0.02
C ILE A 180 16.35 -0.89 -1.08
N ALA A 181 15.36 -0.05 -0.73
CA ALA A 181 14.67 0.81 -1.70
C ALA A 181 15.63 1.76 -2.40
N GLU A 182 16.52 2.45 -1.66
CA GLU A 182 17.55 3.33 -2.20
C GLU A 182 18.49 2.62 -3.18
N GLY A 183 18.89 1.38 -2.88
CA GLY A 183 19.71 0.56 -3.77
C GLY A 183 19.00 0.23 -5.09
N LEU A 184 17.73 -0.17 -5.03
CA LEU A 184 16.92 -0.48 -6.22
C LEU A 184 16.61 0.79 -7.04
N GLU A 185 16.34 1.92 -6.39
CA GLU A 185 16.11 3.20 -7.05
C GLU A 185 17.34 3.64 -7.85
N LYS A 186 18.54 3.51 -7.26
CA LYS A 186 19.79 3.78 -7.95
C LYS A 186 19.97 2.90 -9.18
N GLU A 187 19.72 1.60 -9.07
CA GLU A 187 19.84 0.65 -10.19
C GLU A 187 18.85 0.99 -11.32
N ILE A 188 17.64 1.44 -11.00
CA ILE A 188 16.66 1.91 -11.99
C ILE A 188 17.16 3.18 -12.67
N ALA A 189 17.64 4.16 -11.90
CA ALA A 189 18.10 5.46 -12.45
C ALA A 189 19.32 5.31 -13.38
N GLU A 190 20.18 4.34 -13.14
CA GLU A 190 21.36 4.04 -13.95
C GLU A 190 21.05 3.19 -15.19
N ASN A 191 19.83 2.65 -15.34
CA ASN A 191 19.48 1.76 -16.45
C ASN A 191 18.79 2.49 -17.59
N PRO A 192 19.43 2.67 -18.77
CA PRO A 192 18.88 3.42 -19.89
C PRO A 192 17.66 2.77 -20.56
N ASN A 193 17.40 1.50 -20.27
CA ASN A 193 16.24 0.78 -20.80
C ASN A 193 14.99 0.95 -19.93
N ILE A 194 15.08 1.64 -18.76
CA ILE A 194 13.95 1.88 -17.90
C ILE A 194 13.55 3.35 -17.95
N GLN A 195 12.34 3.62 -18.40
CA GLN A 195 11.70 4.92 -18.31
C GLN A 195 10.78 4.95 -17.09
N LEU A 196 11.14 5.75 -16.09
CA LEU A 196 10.37 5.89 -14.86
C LEU A 196 9.33 7.02 -14.98
N TRP A 197 8.08 6.73 -14.63
CA TRP A 197 6.98 7.68 -14.52
C TRP A 197 6.41 7.67 -13.11
N VAL A 198 6.78 8.63 -12.29
CA VAL A 198 6.18 8.90 -10.98
C VAL A 198 4.93 9.76 -11.12
N ASN A 199 4.15 9.94 -10.03
CA ASN A 199 2.87 10.65 -10.06
C ASN A 199 1.95 10.19 -11.20
N THR A 200 2.03 8.89 -11.56
CA THR A 200 1.32 8.31 -12.69
C THR A 200 0.42 7.17 -12.24
N SER A 201 -0.88 7.35 -12.41
CA SER A 201 -1.89 6.36 -12.00
C SER A 201 -2.35 5.53 -13.21
N ALA A 202 -2.25 4.20 -13.11
CA ALA A 202 -2.88 3.31 -14.06
C ALA A 202 -4.40 3.30 -13.84
N LEU A 203 -5.16 3.74 -14.84
CA LEU A 203 -6.61 3.90 -14.78
C LEU A 203 -7.34 2.63 -15.20
N GLY A 204 -6.79 1.87 -16.13
CA GLY A 204 -7.43 0.66 -16.61
C GLY A 204 -6.69 -0.05 -17.72
N TYR A 205 -7.02 -1.34 -17.87
CA TYR A 205 -6.60 -2.21 -18.97
C TYR A 205 -7.79 -2.44 -19.90
N TYR A 206 -7.59 -2.26 -21.19
CA TYR A 206 -8.63 -2.36 -22.22
C TYR A 206 -8.44 -3.59 -23.10
N ALA A 207 -9.53 -4.06 -23.72
CA ALA A 207 -9.55 -5.29 -24.52
C ALA A 207 -8.57 -5.33 -25.71
N ASN A 208 -8.15 -4.17 -26.18
CA ASN A 208 -7.12 -4.03 -27.24
C ASN A 208 -5.68 -4.01 -26.72
N GLY A 209 -5.46 -4.30 -25.44
CA GLY A 209 -4.14 -4.35 -24.81
C GLY A 209 -3.60 -2.98 -24.36
N ILE A 210 -4.36 -1.91 -24.54
CA ILE A 210 -3.97 -0.57 -24.11
C ILE A 210 -4.16 -0.44 -22.60
N VAL A 211 -3.15 0.11 -21.92
CA VAL A 211 -3.25 0.56 -20.52
C VAL A 211 -3.35 2.09 -20.55
N MET A 212 -4.47 2.61 -20.02
CA MET A 212 -4.62 4.05 -19.85
C MET A 212 -4.01 4.47 -18.52
N VAL A 213 -3.27 5.56 -18.54
CA VAL A 213 -2.66 6.18 -17.35
C VAL A 213 -3.03 7.65 -17.28
N GLU A 214 -3.08 8.17 -16.06
CA GLU A 214 -3.18 9.61 -15.78
C GLU A 214 -1.83 10.07 -15.23
N ARG A 215 -1.28 11.11 -15.84
CA ARG A 215 -0.03 11.78 -15.48
C ARG A 215 -0.16 13.26 -15.74
N ASP A 216 0.20 14.10 -14.76
CA ASP A 216 0.14 15.56 -14.86
C ASP A 216 -1.25 16.07 -15.35
N HIS A 217 -2.33 15.45 -14.82
CA HIS A 217 -3.72 15.71 -15.19
C HIS A 217 -4.06 15.45 -16.68
N GLN A 218 -3.20 14.71 -17.38
CA GLN A 218 -3.44 14.25 -18.74
C GLN A 218 -3.64 12.73 -18.75
N VAL A 219 -4.54 12.28 -19.63
CA VAL A 219 -4.77 10.85 -19.85
C VAL A 219 -3.99 10.41 -21.08
N GLU A 220 -3.09 9.44 -20.91
CA GLU A 220 -2.25 8.88 -21.96
C GLU A 220 -2.52 7.39 -22.15
N GLY A 221 -2.34 6.88 -23.37
CA GLY A 221 -2.47 5.45 -23.68
C GLY A 221 -1.11 4.82 -23.91
N ILE A 222 -0.82 3.72 -23.20
CA ILE A 222 0.38 2.90 -23.41
C ILE A 222 -0.03 1.59 -24.07
N LEU A 223 0.65 1.20 -25.13
CA LEU A 223 0.50 -0.08 -25.83
C LEU A 223 1.73 -0.97 -25.56
N PRO A 224 1.74 -1.74 -24.46
CA PRO A 224 2.85 -2.63 -24.11
C PRO A 224 2.71 -3.98 -24.82
N LYS A 225 3.85 -4.64 -25.12
CA LYS A 225 3.85 -6.04 -25.54
C LYS A 225 3.59 -6.99 -24.38
N ARG A 226 4.05 -6.63 -23.17
CA ARG A 226 3.83 -7.35 -21.90
C ARG A 226 3.51 -6.39 -20.79
N VAL A 227 2.63 -6.81 -19.85
CA VAL A 227 2.28 -6.04 -18.64
C VAL A 227 2.65 -6.83 -17.41
N ILE A 228 3.35 -6.21 -16.47
CA ILE A 228 3.60 -6.78 -15.14
C ILE A 228 2.83 -5.95 -14.12
N VAL A 229 1.82 -6.56 -13.49
CA VAL A 229 1.02 -5.90 -12.45
C VAL A 229 1.67 -6.19 -11.09
N ALA A 230 2.18 -5.13 -10.46
CA ALA A 230 2.88 -5.15 -9.17
C ALA A 230 2.28 -4.11 -8.21
N THR A 231 0.97 -3.95 -8.24
CA THR A 231 0.18 -2.93 -7.52
C THR A 231 0.15 -3.10 -6.02
N GLY A 232 0.61 -4.26 -5.51
CA GLY A 232 0.69 -4.54 -4.08
C GLY A 232 -0.66 -4.89 -3.46
N ALA A 233 -0.88 -4.44 -2.22
CA ALA A 233 -2.07 -4.73 -1.44
C ALA A 233 -2.49 -3.52 -0.61
N PHE A 234 -3.74 -3.52 -0.14
CA PHE A 234 -4.28 -2.51 0.77
C PHE A 234 -4.74 -3.14 2.09
N GLU A 235 -4.81 -2.33 3.14
CA GLU A 235 -5.18 -2.78 4.48
C GLU A 235 -6.67 -3.07 4.60
N LYS A 236 -6.98 -4.21 5.22
CA LYS A 236 -8.34 -4.57 5.59
C LYS A 236 -8.83 -3.69 6.72
N ASN A 237 -10.11 -3.37 6.69
CA ASN A 237 -10.78 -2.68 7.78
C ASN A 237 -11.53 -3.69 8.66
N LEU A 238 -11.63 -3.41 9.95
CA LEU A 238 -12.47 -4.15 10.88
C LEU A 238 -13.78 -3.40 11.08
N VAL A 239 -14.90 -4.12 11.02
CA VAL A 239 -16.23 -3.54 11.18
C VAL A 239 -16.64 -3.54 12.66
N PHE A 240 -16.80 -2.34 13.22
CA PHE A 240 -17.32 -2.09 14.57
C PHE A 240 -17.95 -0.69 14.61
N PRO A 241 -18.81 -0.37 15.58
CA PRO A 241 -19.41 0.95 15.69
C PRO A 241 -18.36 2.06 15.78
N ASN A 242 -18.50 3.09 14.93
CA ASN A 242 -17.61 4.25 14.82
C ASN A 242 -16.19 3.96 14.31
N ASN A 243 -16.00 2.88 13.55
CA ASN A 243 -14.72 2.57 12.92
C ASN A 243 -14.28 3.60 11.85
N ASP A 244 -15.13 4.56 11.55
CA ASP A 244 -14.93 5.61 10.56
C ASP A 244 -14.55 6.98 11.17
N LEU A 245 -14.41 7.07 12.49
CA LEU A 245 -13.97 8.30 13.15
C LEU A 245 -12.56 8.73 12.68
N PRO A 246 -12.33 10.03 12.42
CA PRO A 246 -10.98 10.58 12.25
C PRO A 246 -10.11 10.25 13.48
N GLY A 247 -8.96 9.62 13.23
CA GLY A 247 -8.13 9.01 14.29
C GLY A 247 -8.07 7.48 14.18
N VAL A 248 -8.96 6.88 13.40
CA VAL A 248 -8.87 5.47 13.01
C VAL A 248 -8.12 5.37 11.68
N TYR A 249 -6.98 4.73 11.68
CA TYR A 249 -6.06 4.61 10.54
C TYR A 249 -5.75 3.14 10.22
N GLY A 250 -5.40 2.85 8.98
CA GLY A 250 -4.59 1.68 8.68
C GLY A 250 -3.18 1.84 9.26
N ALA A 251 -2.55 0.76 9.68
CA ALA A 251 -1.21 0.81 10.28
C ALA A 251 -0.15 1.33 9.29
N GLY A 252 -0.28 1.02 8.00
CA GLY A 252 0.58 1.55 6.93
C GLY A 252 0.38 3.04 6.67
N ALA A 253 -0.83 3.57 6.92
CA ALA A 253 -1.06 5.02 6.84
C ALA A 253 -0.29 5.77 7.94
N VAL A 254 -0.27 5.21 9.14
CA VAL A 254 0.53 5.75 10.25
C VAL A 254 2.02 5.69 9.94
N GLN A 255 2.49 4.58 9.35
CA GLN A 255 3.88 4.50 8.86
C GLN A 255 4.19 5.55 7.80
N THR A 256 3.25 5.83 6.88
CA THR A 256 3.44 6.88 5.87
C THR A 256 3.60 8.24 6.54
N LEU A 257 2.68 8.61 7.43
CA LEU A 257 2.78 9.88 8.15
C LEU A 257 4.09 10.02 8.91
N MET A 258 4.49 8.99 9.68
CA MET A 258 5.69 9.06 10.52
C MET A 258 6.98 8.92 9.71
N ASN A 259 7.10 7.81 8.97
CA ASN A 259 8.40 7.41 8.42
C ASN A 259 8.71 8.06 7.07
N LEU A 260 7.70 8.53 6.36
CA LEU A 260 7.88 9.20 5.07
C LEU A 260 7.73 10.71 5.17
N GLU A 261 6.68 11.18 5.87
CA GLU A 261 6.33 12.59 5.93
C GLU A 261 6.85 13.30 7.21
N GLY A 262 7.37 12.55 8.19
CA GLY A 262 7.84 13.11 9.45
C GLY A 262 6.74 13.78 10.29
N VAL A 263 5.50 13.27 10.20
CA VAL A 263 4.31 13.81 10.86
C VAL A 263 3.76 12.82 11.88
N LEU A 264 3.55 13.28 13.12
CA LEU A 264 2.98 12.45 14.18
C LEU A 264 1.46 12.27 13.96
N PRO A 265 0.96 11.03 13.99
CA PRO A 265 -0.48 10.77 13.84
C PRO A 265 -1.29 11.23 15.05
N GLY A 266 -0.71 11.31 16.25
CA GLY A 266 -1.30 11.73 17.51
C GLY A 266 -0.40 11.37 18.69
N LYS A 267 -0.95 11.15 19.89
CA LYS A 267 -0.20 10.97 21.13
C LYS A 267 -0.34 9.58 21.74
N ASP A 268 -1.55 9.06 21.81
CA ASP A 268 -1.91 7.80 22.46
C ASP A 268 -2.56 6.86 21.46
N VAL A 269 -2.02 5.65 21.28
CA VAL A 269 -2.48 4.70 20.26
C VAL A 269 -2.94 3.38 20.84
N ILE A 270 -4.04 2.84 20.28
CA ILE A 270 -4.45 1.44 20.37
C ILE A 270 -4.11 0.78 19.03
N MET A 271 -3.31 -0.28 19.06
CA MET A 271 -3.03 -1.10 17.88
C MET A 271 -3.97 -2.31 17.86
N ILE A 272 -4.67 -2.52 16.74
CA ILE A 272 -5.55 -3.68 16.52
C ILE A 272 -4.88 -4.63 15.55
N GLY A 273 -4.57 -5.83 16.06
CA GLY A 273 -3.82 -6.88 15.38
C GLY A 273 -2.36 -6.99 15.83
N ALA A 274 -1.94 -8.20 16.20
CA ALA A 274 -0.58 -8.55 16.61
C ALA A 274 0.15 -9.43 15.57
N GLY A 275 -0.12 -9.20 14.29
CA GLY A 275 0.72 -9.67 13.18
C GLY A 275 2.03 -8.88 13.09
N ASN A 276 2.91 -9.23 12.13
CA ASN A 276 4.20 -8.53 11.98
C ASN A 276 4.03 -7.01 11.83
N ILE A 277 3.07 -6.55 11.01
CA ILE A 277 2.83 -5.12 10.78
C ILE A 277 2.42 -4.44 12.10
N GLY A 278 1.44 -4.97 12.81
CA GLY A 278 0.97 -4.39 14.08
C GLY A 278 2.09 -4.25 15.11
N LEU A 279 2.90 -5.30 15.29
CA LEU A 279 4.02 -5.30 16.24
C LEU A 279 5.15 -4.34 15.81
N ILE A 280 5.49 -4.31 14.50
CA ILE A 280 6.55 -3.43 13.96
C ILE A 280 6.12 -1.97 14.05
N VAL A 281 4.89 -1.64 13.62
CA VAL A 281 4.37 -0.26 13.64
C VAL A 281 4.23 0.25 15.07
N SER A 282 3.79 -0.61 16.01
CA SER A 282 3.77 -0.25 17.44
C SER A 282 5.15 0.14 17.96
N TYR A 283 6.20 -0.60 17.57
CA TYR A 283 7.56 -0.24 17.97
C TYR A 283 8.05 1.05 17.29
N GLN A 284 7.71 1.28 16.03
CA GLN A 284 8.02 2.53 15.32
C GLN A 284 7.31 3.74 15.96
N LEU A 285 6.06 3.57 16.41
CA LEU A 285 5.31 4.59 17.15
C LEU A 285 6.05 4.98 18.46
N LEU A 286 6.53 3.99 19.23
CA LEU A 286 7.36 4.25 20.41
C LEU A 286 8.65 5.01 20.06
N GLN A 287 9.31 4.66 18.95
CA GLN A 287 10.52 5.36 18.49
C GLN A 287 10.23 6.81 18.08
N ALA A 288 9.02 7.09 17.58
CA ALA A 288 8.55 8.44 17.28
C ALA A 288 8.02 9.21 18.50
N GLY A 289 8.06 8.62 19.70
CA GLY A 289 7.59 9.26 20.93
C GLY A 289 6.08 9.18 21.14
N VAL A 290 5.36 8.34 20.39
CA VAL A 290 3.93 8.09 20.57
C VAL A 290 3.74 6.98 21.60
N ASN A 291 2.79 7.16 22.51
CA ASN A 291 2.51 6.21 23.59
C ASN A 291 1.58 5.09 23.10
N VAL A 292 2.06 3.85 23.08
CA VAL A 292 1.27 2.67 22.70
C VAL A 292 0.57 2.12 23.95
N LYS A 293 -0.74 2.34 24.07
CA LYS A 293 -1.56 1.93 25.22
C LYS A 293 -1.73 0.42 25.28
N ALA A 294 -1.98 -0.21 24.16
CA ALA A 294 -2.12 -1.66 24.03
C ALA A 294 -1.99 -2.11 22.57
N VAL A 295 -1.57 -3.36 22.40
CA VAL A 295 -1.79 -4.14 21.17
C VAL A 295 -2.89 -5.15 21.46
N VAL A 296 -3.96 -5.13 20.68
CA VAL A 296 -5.16 -5.97 20.86
C VAL A 296 -5.21 -7.00 19.74
N GLU A 297 -5.26 -8.29 20.11
CA GLU A 297 -5.25 -9.42 19.17
C GLU A 297 -6.44 -10.34 19.45
N ALA A 298 -7.24 -10.60 18.44
CA ALA A 298 -8.43 -11.44 18.57
C ALA A 298 -8.08 -12.92 18.75
N ALA A 299 -7.00 -13.38 18.10
CA ALA A 299 -6.53 -14.76 18.28
C ALA A 299 -5.92 -15.00 19.66
N PRO A 300 -5.91 -16.27 20.17
CA PRO A 300 -5.30 -16.61 21.45
C PRO A 300 -3.77 -16.49 21.46
N ARG A 301 -3.16 -16.26 20.29
CA ARG A 301 -1.71 -16.09 20.12
C ARG A 301 -1.42 -14.96 19.16
N ILE A 302 -0.26 -14.32 19.30
CA ILE A 302 0.22 -13.35 18.33
C ILE A 302 0.46 -14.04 16.97
N GLY A 303 0.17 -13.32 15.88
CA GLY A 303 0.42 -13.79 14.51
C GLY A 303 1.80 -13.40 13.97
N GLY A 304 2.49 -12.46 14.61
CA GLY A 304 3.80 -11.97 14.19
C GLY A 304 4.96 -12.67 14.90
N TYR A 305 6.19 -12.32 14.52
CA TYR A 305 7.41 -12.89 15.12
C TYR A 305 7.61 -12.43 16.56
N GLU A 306 7.95 -13.36 17.44
CA GLU A 306 8.15 -13.12 18.87
C GLU A 306 9.24 -12.06 19.15
N VAL A 307 10.24 -11.92 18.27
CA VAL A 307 11.27 -10.89 18.39
C VAL A 307 10.69 -9.47 18.38
N HIS A 308 9.61 -9.22 17.64
CA HIS A 308 8.92 -7.93 17.64
C HIS A 308 8.06 -7.75 18.89
N ALA A 309 7.32 -8.76 19.31
CA ALA A 309 6.53 -8.75 20.54
C ALA A 309 7.41 -8.52 21.78
N ALA A 310 8.56 -9.18 21.85
CA ALA A 310 9.50 -9.03 22.95
C ALA A 310 10.02 -7.60 23.12
N LYS A 311 10.20 -6.84 22.04
CA LYS A 311 10.57 -5.41 22.12
C LYS A 311 9.47 -4.58 22.79
N LEU A 312 8.21 -4.81 22.42
CA LEU A 312 7.06 -4.11 22.99
C LEU A 312 6.88 -4.46 24.48
N ARG A 313 6.96 -5.74 24.85
CA ARG A 313 6.87 -6.18 26.25
C ARG A 313 7.97 -5.55 27.12
N ARG A 314 9.22 -5.47 26.61
CA ARG A 314 10.32 -4.77 27.31
C ARG A 314 10.09 -3.27 27.44
N ALA A 315 9.35 -2.66 26.52
CA ALA A 315 8.93 -1.27 26.61
C ALA A 315 7.68 -1.06 27.50
N GLY A 316 7.14 -2.14 28.13
CA GLY A 316 5.97 -2.05 28.99
C GLY A 316 4.62 -2.03 28.27
N VAL A 317 4.58 -2.30 26.96
CA VAL A 317 3.34 -2.31 26.19
C VAL A 317 2.60 -3.63 26.40
N PRO A 318 1.34 -3.62 26.87
CA PRO A 318 0.54 -4.82 27.00
C PRO A 318 0.11 -5.34 25.63
N ILE A 319 0.23 -6.66 25.42
CA ILE A 319 -0.30 -7.37 24.26
C ILE A 319 -1.45 -8.24 24.76
N LEU A 320 -2.68 -7.86 24.42
CA LEU A 320 -3.92 -8.48 24.87
C LEU A 320 -4.42 -9.44 23.80
N THR A 321 -4.13 -10.73 23.95
CA THR A 321 -4.67 -11.79 23.08
C THR A 321 -6.07 -12.19 23.50
N SER A 322 -6.83 -12.84 22.63
CA SER A 322 -8.26 -13.15 22.79
C SER A 322 -9.09 -11.90 23.12
N HIS A 323 -8.76 -10.73 22.56
CA HIS A 323 -9.50 -9.49 22.74
C HIS A 323 -9.78 -8.83 21.39
N THR A 324 -10.91 -8.14 21.30
CA THR A 324 -11.25 -7.33 20.11
C THR A 324 -11.94 -6.03 20.50
N VAL A 325 -12.16 -5.15 19.52
CA VAL A 325 -12.85 -3.86 19.72
C VAL A 325 -14.36 -4.10 19.75
N SER A 326 -15.03 -3.57 20.79
CA SER A 326 -16.49 -3.48 20.84
C SER A 326 -17.00 -2.29 20.03
N TYR A 327 -16.48 -1.11 20.33
CA TYR A 327 -16.80 0.14 19.64
C TYR A 327 -15.71 1.19 19.92
N ALA A 328 -15.61 2.16 19.02
CA ALA A 328 -14.87 3.39 19.25
C ALA A 328 -15.84 4.52 19.63
N TYR A 329 -15.33 5.57 20.29
CA TYR A 329 -16.13 6.73 20.66
C TYR A 329 -15.32 8.03 20.56
N GLY A 330 -16.06 9.14 20.47
CA GLY A 330 -15.53 10.49 20.43
C GLY A 330 -16.44 11.43 19.65
N GLU A 331 -16.33 12.71 19.90
CA GLU A 331 -17.08 13.76 19.19
C GLU A 331 -16.26 14.30 18.02
N GLY A 332 -16.65 13.93 16.79
CA GLY A 332 -15.99 14.35 15.55
C GLY A 332 -14.61 13.74 15.29
N LYS A 333 -13.99 13.12 16.29
CA LYS A 333 -12.69 12.40 16.22
C LYS A 333 -12.62 11.34 17.31
N LEU A 334 -11.68 10.41 17.15
CA LEU A 334 -11.44 9.36 18.14
C LEU A 334 -10.96 9.94 19.49
N GLU A 335 -11.56 9.50 20.59
CA GLU A 335 -11.20 9.80 21.98
C GLU A 335 -10.91 8.54 22.79
N GLY A 336 -11.32 7.39 22.30
CA GLY A 336 -11.05 6.09 22.91
C GLY A 336 -11.83 4.97 22.25
N ALA A 337 -11.64 3.78 22.82
CA ALA A 337 -12.39 2.59 22.43
C ALA A 337 -12.60 1.66 23.60
N VAL A 338 -13.71 0.92 23.55
CA VAL A 338 -13.97 -0.20 24.45
C VAL A 338 -13.59 -1.49 23.73
N ILE A 339 -12.80 -2.31 24.40
CA ILE A 339 -12.43 -3.65 23.98
C ILE A 339 -13.05 -4.67 24.93
N HIS A 340 -13.20 -5.93 24.49
CA HIS A 340 -13.65 -7.04 25.31
C HIS A 340 -12.87 -8.32 25.00
N GLN A 341 -12.91 -9.28 25.92
CA GLN A 341 -12.34 -10.61 25.73
C GLN A 341 -13.27 -11.50 24.88
N LEU A 342 -12.69 -12.37 24.08
CA LEU A 342 -13.37 -13.39 23.29
C LEU A 342 -13.19 -14.77 23.91
N ASP A 343 -14.23 -15.60 23.86
CA ASP A 343 -14.16 -17.03 24.16
C ASP A 343 -13.57 -17.85 22.98
N GLU A 344 -13.49 -19.16 23.15
CA GLU A 344 -12.98 -20.09 22.14
C GLU A 344 -13.84 -20.11 20.86
N LYS A 345 -15.09 -19.65 20.92
CA LYS A 345 -16.03 -19.55 19.80
C LYS A 345 -16.08 -18.14 19.20
N TRP A 346 -15.13 -17.28 19.58
CA TRP A 346 -15.06 -15.87 19.15
C TRP A 346 -16.27 -15.03 19.58
N GLN A 347 -16.94 -15.41 20.67
CA GLN A 347 -18.04 -14.64 21.24
C GLN A 347 -17.55 -13.74 22.37
N PRO A 348 -18.13 -12.54 22.52
CA PRO A 348 -17.82 -11.62 23.62
C PRO A 348 -18.09 -12.28 24.98
N ILE A 349 -17.14 -12.16 25.91
CA ILE A 349 -17.32 -12.56 27.31
C ILE A 349 -17.84 -11.34 28.08
N PRO A 350 -19.11 -11.37 28.59
CA PRO A 350 -19.67 -10.24 29.32
C PRO A 350 -18.87 -9.92 30.60
N GLY A 351 -18.75 -8.63 30.93
CA GLY A 351 -18.04 -8.15 32.13
C GLY A 351 -16.51 -8.07 31.94
N THR A 352 -16.01 -8.28 30.73
CA THR A 352 -14.58 -8.17 30.42
C THR A 352 -14.22 -6.86 29.65
N GLU A 353 -15.19 -5.96 29.52
CA GLU A 353 -15.05 -4.70 28.82
C GLU A 353 -13.99 -3.83 29.49
N LYS A 354 -13.11 -3.25 28.66
CA LYS A 354 -12.05 -2.32 29.10
C LYS A 354 -12.11 -1.07 28.24
N ASP A 355 -12.25 0.09 28.89
CA ASP A 355 -12.15 1.39 28.26
C ASP A 355 -10.69 1.80 28.14
N ILE A 356 -10.25 2.16 26.91
CA ILE A 356 -8.90 2.63 26.63
C ILE A 356 -8.99 4.01 25.97
N LYS A 357 -8.54 5.04 26.66
CA LYS A 357 -8.44 6.41 26.11
C LYS A 357 -7.29 6.49 25.13
N ALA A 358 -7.59 6.94 23.91
CA ALA A 358 -6.60 7.13 22.84
C ALA A 358 -7.14 8.07 21.76
N ASP A 359 -6.26 8.82 21.15
CA ASP A 359 -6.58 9.69 20.00
C ASP A 359 -6.22 9.06 18.65
N ILE A 360 -5.62 7.86 18.69
CA ILE A 360 -5.27 7.05 17.51
C ILE A 360 -5.70 5.61 17.72
N MET A 361 -6.26 5.00 16.67
CA MET A 361 -6.43 3.57 16.53
C MET A 361 -5.84 3.11 15.20
N CYS A 362 -4.95 2.11 15.25
CA CYS A 362 -4.32 1.57 14.06
C CYS A 362 -4.86 0.18 13.75
N MET A 363 -5.33 -0.04 12.52
CA MET A 363 -5.79 -1.34 12.02
C MET A 363 -4.63 -2.10 11.36
N ALA A 364 -4.29 -3.27 11.89
CA ALA A 364 -3.30 -4.19 11.34
C ALA A 364 -3.89 -5.61 11.23
N VAL A 365 -5.13 -5.70 10.70
CA VAL A 365 -5.95 -6.93 10.67
C VAL A 365 -5.83 -7.71 9.37
N GLY A 366 -4.82 -7.42 8.59
CA GLY A 366 -4.50 -8.10 7.33
C GLY A 366 -4.53 -7.18 6.12
N LEU A 367 -4.16 -7.75 4.98
CA LEU A 367 -4.08 -7.07 3.69
C LEU A 367 -4.93 -7.81 2.66
N SER A 368 -5.38 -7.09 1.64
CA SER A 368 -6.03 -7.64 0.44
C SER A 368 -5.26 -7.22 -0.80
N PRO A 369 -4.96 -8.15 -1.73
CA PRO A 369 -4.33 -7.80 -2.99
C PRO A 369 -5.10 -6.74 -3.78
N LEU A 370 -4.39 -5.84 -4.46
CA LEU A 370 -4.96 -4.88 -5.42
C LEU A 370 -4.99 -5.54 -6.80
N VAL A 371 -6.17 -6.01 -7.19
CA VAL A 371 -6.36 -6.93 -8.32
C VAL A 371 -7.24 -6.39 -9.44
N GLU A 372 -7.62 -5.13 -9.38
CA GLU A 372 -8.59 -4.51 -10.28
C GLU A 372 -8.17 -4.62 -11.76
N LEU A 373 -6.88 -4.45 -12.06
CA LEU A 373 -6.37 -4.59 -13.43
C LEU A 373 -6.48 -6.03 -13.97
N PHE A 374 -6.36 -7.04 -13.10
CA PHE A 374 -6.54 -8.43 -13.52
C PHE A 374 -8.01 -8.72 -13.87
N PHE A 375 -8.96 -8.19 -13.09
CA PHE A 375 -10.38 -8.30 -13.40
C PHE A 375 -10.72 -7.60 -14.71
N GLN A 376 -10.23 -6.38 -14.92
CA GLN A 376 -10.45 -5.63 -16.15
C GLN A 376 -9.88 -6.35 -17.38
N ALA A 377 -8.74 -7.01 -17.21
CA ALA A 377 -8.09 -7.78 -18.27
C ALA A 377 -8.75 -9.15 -18.55
N GLY A 378 -9.74 -9.56 -17.75
CA GLY A 378 -10.40 -10.86 -17.86
C GLY A 378 -9.51 -12.04 -17.44
N CYS A 379 -8.55 -11.82 -16.53
CA CYS A 379 -7.75 -12.90 -15.96
C CYS A 379 -8.62 -13.83 -15.11
N GLU A 380 -8.31 -15.12 -15.13
CA GLU A 380 -8.89 -16.08 -14.18
C GLU A 380 -8.49 -15.74 -12.76
N MET A 381 -9.49 -15.53 -11.88
CA MET A 381 -9.28 -15.14 -10.50
C MET A 381 -9.80 -16.20 -9.53
N LYS A 382 -9.07 -16.42 -8.43
CA LYS A 382 -9.47 -17.33 -7.34
C LYS A 382 -9.51 -16.59 -6.02
N PHE A 383 -10.50 -16.93 -5.17
CA PHE A 383 -10.53 -16.43 -3.79
C PHE A 383 -9.77 -17.38 -2.88
N VAL A 384 -8.61 -16.94 -2.38
CA VAL A 384 -7.71 -17.71 -1.51
C VAL A 384 -7.44 -16.91 -0.24
N PRO A 385 -8.15 -17.19 0.86
CA PRO A 385 -8.02 -16.44 2.12
C PRO A 385 -6.60 -16.42 2.67
N GLU A 386 -5.84 -17.49 2.48
CA GLU A 386 -4.46 -17.62 2.90
C GLU A 386 -3.53 -16.61 2.21
N LEU A 387 -3.87 -16.23 0.98
CA LEU A 387 -3.14 -15.25 0.16
C LEU A 387 -3.71 -13.83 0.25
N GLY A 388 -4.69 -13.62 1.13
CA GLY A 388 -5.28 -12.31 1.40
C GLY A 388 -6.63 -12.03 0.73
N GLY A 389 -7.10 -12.85 -0.20
CA GLY A 389 -8.36 -12.66 -0.92
C GLY A 389 -8.32 -13.15 -2.36
N TYR A 390 -8.85 -12.35 -3.29
CA TYR A 390 -8.74 -12.66 -4.71
C TYR A 390 -7.31 -12.51 -5.21
N VAL A 391 -6.86 -13.48 -6.01
CA VAL A 391 -5.56 -13.53 -6.66
C VAL A 391 -5.71 -14.14 -8.06
N PRO A 392 -4.89 -13.74 -9.05
CA PRO A 392 -4.93 -14.34 -10.39
C PRO A 392 -4.37 -15.76 -10.36
N ALA A 393 -4.93 -16.65 -11.21
CA ALA A 393 -4.32 -17.93 -11.51
C ALA A 393 -2.99 -17.71 -12.26
N LEU A 394 -1.93 -18.40 -11.83
CA LEU A 394 -0.57 -18.15 -12.31
C LEU A 394 0.15 -19.44 -12.66
N ASP A 395 0.93 -19.39 -13.74
CA ASP A 395 1.95 -20.41 -14.02
C ASP A 395 3.25 -20.14 -13.20
N ASP A 396 4.22 -21.03 -13.37
CA ASP A 396 5.53 -20.92 -12.69
C ASP A 396 6.34 -19.70 -13.13
N CYS A 397 6.09 -19.17 -14.34
CA CYS A 397 6.67 -17.95 -14.90
C CYS A 397 5.95 -16.67 -14.41
N ARG A 398 4.97 -16.78 -13.51
CA ARG A 398 4.12 -15.70 -13.00
C ARG A 398 3.17 -15.12 -14.04
N ARG A 399 2.92 -15.82 -15.14
CA ARG A 399 1.99 -15.44 -16.19
C ARG A 399 0.58 -15.79 -15.77
N THR A 400 -0.38 -14.90 -16.07
CA THR A 400 -1.81 -15.12 -15.82
C THR A 400 -2.46 -15.94 -16.94
N SER A 401 -3.75 -16.24 -16.84
CA SER A 401 -4.52 -16.84 -17.92
C SER A 401 -4.56 -15.99 -19.21
N VAL A 402 -4.31 -14.67 -19.08
CA VAL A 402 -4.06 -13.76 -20.21
C VAL A 402 -2.55 -13.70 -20.46
N GLY A 403 -2.08 -14.43 -21.46
CA GLY A 403 -0.67 -14.74 -21.70
C GLY A 403 0.30 -13.55 -21.82
N THR A 404 -0.20 -12.32 -21.98
CA THR A 404 0.58 -11.08 -22.03
C THR A 404 0.70 -10.39 -20.67
N ILE A 405 0.02 -10.87 -19.64
CA ILE A 405 -0.05 -10.25 -18.31
C ILE A 405 0.60 -11.14 -17.27
N TYR A 406 1.48 -10.55 -16.47
CA TYR A 406 2.20 -11.17 -15.35
C TYR A 406 1.80 -10.53 -14.03
N ALA A 407 1.93 -11.27 -12.94
CA ALA A 407 1.66 -10.78 -11.59
C ALA A 407 2.86 -10.95 -10.67
N ALA A 408 3.18 -9.92 -9.90
CA ALA A 408 4.28 -9.93 -8.94
C ALA A 408 3.92 -9.27 -7.61
N GLY A 409 4.58 -9.72 -6.55
CA GLY A 409 4.37 -9.22 -5.19
C GLY A 409 2.98 -9.49 -4.66
N ASP A 410 2.52 -8.64 -3.73
CA ASP A 410 1.29 -8.83 -2.99
C ASP A 410 0.01 -8.81 -3.86
N ALA A 411 0.07 -8.23 -5.06
CA ALA A 411 -1.02 -8.31 -6.04
C ALA A 411 -1.32 -9.77 -6.49
N SER A 412 -0.37 -10.67 -6.28
CA SER A 412 -0.48 -12.10 -6.61
C SER A 412 -0.58 -13.02 -5.39
N GLY A 413 -0.73 -12.41 -4.20
CA GLY A 413 -0.80 -13.08 -2.89
C GLY A 413 0.10 -12.37 -1.89
N VAL A 414 -0.48 -12.01 -0.73
CA VAL A 414 0.20 -11.24 0.31
C VAL A 414 1.27 -12.10 0.99
N GLU A 415 2.53 -11.67 0.84
CA GLU A 415 3.72 -12.31 1.44
C GLU A 415 4.66 -11.24 2.03
N GLU A 416 5.89 -11.63 2.39
CA GLU A 416 6.92 -10.70 2.84
C GLU A 416 7.63 -10.02 1.64
N ALA A 417 8.28 -8.90 1.89
CA ALA A 417 8.94 -8.10 0.85
C ALA A 417 10.04 -8.88 0.09
N SER A 418 10.74 -9.81 0.77
CA SER A 418 11.73 -10.69 0.12
C SER A 418 11.10 -11.60 -0.94
N SER A 419 9.94 -12.19 -0.63
CA SER A 419 9.15 -12.97 -1.61
C SER A 419 8.64 -12.08 -2.74
N ALA A 420 8.20 -10.87 -2.42
CA ALA A 420 7.74 -9.90 -3.42
C ALA A 420 8.86 -9.55 -4.42
N MET A 421 10.08 -9.29 -3.95
CA MET A 421 11.24 -9.04 -4.82
C MET A 421 11.54 -10.23 -5.73
N LEU A 422 11.51 -11.47 -5.21
CA LEU A 422 11.76 -12.66 -6.02
C LEU A 422 10.66 -12.92 -7.05
N THR A 423 9.39 -12.74 -6.70
CA THR A 423 8.30 -12.85 -7.66
C THR A 423 8.39 -11.78 -8.75
N GLY A 424 8.88 -10.58 -8.41
CA GLY A 424 9.21 -9.52 -9.37
C GLY A 424 10.31 -9.94 -10.33
N LYS A 425 11.44 -10.47 -9.81
CA LYS A 425 12.54 -10.97 -10.64
C LYS A 425 12.08 -12.06 -11.61
N ILE A 426 11.28 -13.03 -11.13
CA ILE A 426 10.75 -14.10 -11.96
C ILE A 426 9.86 -13.53 -13.07
N ALA A 427 8.94 -12.62 -12.73
CA ALA A 427 8.03 -12.01 -13.70
C ALA A 427 8.77 -11.17 -14.76
N GLY A 428 9.74 -10.36 -14.34
CA GLY A 428 10.55 -9.53 -15.23
C GLY A 428 11.40 -10.35 -16.19
N LEU A 429 12.12 -11.35 -15.66
CA LEU A 429 12.94 -12.29 -16.43
C LEU A 429 12.09 -13.06 -17.45
N SER A 430 10.93 -13.57 -17.03
CA SER A 430 10.02 -14.32 -17.89
C SER A 430 9.39 -13.45 -18.97
N ALA A 431 8.98 -12.22 -18.65
CA ALA A 431 8.42 -11.28 -19.62
C ALA A 431 9.43 -10.89 -20.70
N ALA A 432 10.69 -10.67 -20.33
CA ALA A 432 11.77 -10.41 -21.27
C ALA A 432 12.04 -11.64 -22.16
N ASN A 433 12.15 -12.84 -21.57
CA ASN A 433 12.40 -14.07 -22.32
C ASN A 433 11.29 -14.44 -23.30
N ASP A 434 10.04 -14.04 -23.00
CA ASP A 434 8.90 -14.21 -23.93
C ASP A 434 8.95 -13.24 -25.14
N LEU A 435 9.73 -12.18 -25.06
CA LEU A 435 9.93 -11.23 -26.14
C LEU A 435 11.15 -11.60 -27.00
N ALA A 436 12.23 -12.01 -26.35
CA ALA A 436 13.45 -12.48 -26.96
C ALA A 436 14.23 -13.38 -25.97
N ALA A 437 14.84 -14.44 -26.47
CA ALA A 437 15.59 -15.37 -25.61
C ALA A 437 16.65 -14.62 -24.78
N VAL A 438 16.62 -14.83 -23.47
CA VAL A 438 17.55 -14.21 -22.52
C VAL A 438 18.67 -15.20 -22.16
N ASP A 439 19.90 -14.77 -22.31
CA ASP A 439 21.08 -15.60 -21.96
C ASP A 439 21.06 -15.98 -20.47
N GLY A 440 21.24 -17.29 -20.20
CA GLY A 440 21.22 -17.85 -18.86
C GLY A 440 19.83 -17.84 -18.20
N PHE A 441 18.75 -17.77 -18.99
CA PHE A 441 17.37 -17.78 -18.48
C PHE A 441 17.11 -18.92 -17.52
N GLU A 442 17.37 -20.17 -17.94
CA GLU A 442 17.06 -21.37 -17.15
C GLU A 442 17.78 -21.39 -15.78
N GLU A 443 19.06 -20.99 -15.76
CA GLU A 443 19.84 -20.92 -14.53
C GLU A 443 19.30 -19.86 -13.56
N LYS A 444 19.08 -18.63 -14.05
CA LYS A 444 18.53 -17.53 -13.23
C LYS A 444 17.14 -17.86 -12.72
N PHE A 445 16.29 -18.41 -13.59
CA PHE A 445 14.93 -18.80 -13.26
C PHE A 445 14.90 -19.88 -12.17
N ALA A 446 15.74 -20.91 -12.30
CA ALA A 446 15.87 -21.96 -11.31
C ALA A 446 16.38 -21.42 -9.95
N ASP A 447 17.38 -20.51 -9.96
CA ASP A 447 17.89 -19.87 -8.73
C ASP A 447 16.79 -19.05 -8.03
N TYR A 448 16.06 -18.19 -8.75
CA TYR A 448 15.00 -17.37 -8.14
C TYR A 448 13.84 -18.22 -7.60
N ARG A 449 13.44 -19.27 -8.32
CA ARG A 449 12.44 -20.23 -7.83
C ARG A 449 12.92 -20.98 -6.59
N GLY A 450 14.16 -21.43 -6.58
CA GLY A 450 14.77 -22.10 -5.43
C GLY A 450 14.79 -21.21 -4.20
N GLN A 451 15.17 -19.94 -4.35
CA GLN A 451 15.17 -18.97 -3.27
C GLN A 451 13.73 -18.71 -2.75
N LEU A 452 12.74 -18.55 -3.64
CA LEU A 452 11.34 -18.36 -3.26
C LEU A 452 10.78 -19.57 -2.50
N GLN A 453 11.12 -20.78 -2.94
CA GLN A 453 10.74 -22.00 -2.23
C GLN A 453 11.37 -22.07 -0.83
N MET A 454 12.64 -21.71 -0.68
CA MET A 454 13.30 -21.64 0.64
C MET A 454 12.63 -20.65 1.59
N LEU A 455 12.27 -19.44 1.13
CA LEU A 455 11.55 -18.47 1.95
C LEU A 455 10.20 -18.99 2.46
N ARG A 456 9.53 -19.79 1.67
CA ARG A 456 8.23 -20.39 2.02
C ARG A 456 8.35 -21.65 2.88
N GLN A 457 9.56 -22.14 3.17
CA GLN A 457 9.77 -23.30 4.05
C GLN A 457 9.55 -22.94 5.52
N GLY A 458 9.39 -23.99 6.36
CA GLY A 458 9.21 -23.82 7.79
C GLY A 458 7.79 -23.39 8.21
N PRO A 459 7.58 -23.19 9.51
CA PRO A 459 6.26 -22.90 10.07
C PRO A 459 5.67 -21.56 9.60
N GLY A 460 6.50 -20.53 9.46
CA GLY A 460 6.06 -19.19 9.01
C GLY A 460 5.50 -19.18 7.60
N GLY A 461 5.99 -20.05 6.72
CA GLY A 461 5.51 -20.17 5.34
C GLY A 461 4.32 -21.13 5.15
N ALA A 462 3.86 -21.84 6.20
CA ALA A 462 2.82 -22.86 6.08
C ALA A 462 1.51 -22.34 5.49
N LYS A 463 1.07 -21.16 5.93
CA LYS A 463 -0.13 -20.50 5.41
C LYS A 463 -0.01 -20.21 3.91
N ILE A 464 1.14 -19.68 3.48
CA ILE A 464 1.39 -19.33 2.07
C ILE A 464 1.45 -20.58 1.20
N ARG A 465 2.14 -21.64 1.66
CA ARG A 465 2.19 -22.92 0.92
C ARG A 465 0.78 -23.48 0.71
N SER A 466 -0.04 -23.54 1.76
CA SER A 466 -1.44 -23.97 1.66
C SER A 466 -2.23 -23.11 0.67
N GLY A 467 -2.05 -21.79 0.68
CA GLY A 467 -2.71 -20.89 -0.27
C GLY A 467 -2.25 -21.13 -1.71
N VAL A 468 -0.96 -21.34 -1.95
CA VAL A 468 -0.43 -21.63 -3.29
C VAL A 468 -0.93 -22.99 -3.81
N GLU A 469 -1.06 -24.01 -2.96
CA GLU A 469 -1.67 -25.30 -3.32
C GLU A 469 -3.14 -25.14 -3.74
N LYS A 470 -3.93 -24.44 -2.94
CA LYS A 470 -5.34 -24.12 -3.26
C LYS A 470 -5.48 -23.30 -4.54
N LEU A 471 -4.54 -22.43 -4.84
CA LEU A 471 -4.51 -21.68 -6.09
C LEU A 471 -4.38 -22.62 -7.29
N LYS A 472 -3.66 -23.71 -7.18
CA LYS A 472 -3.50 -24.74 -8.22
C LYS A 472 -4.75 -25.64 -8.36
N GLU A 473 -5.38 -26.03 -7.25
CA GLU A 473 -6.48 -27.02 -7.21
C GLU A 473 -7.87 -26.37 -7.41
N GLY A 474 -8.08 -25.14 -6.99
CA GLY A 474 -9.39 -24.48 -6.99
C GLY A 474 -9.91 -24.15 -8.40
N LYS A 475 -11.26 -24.18 -8.57
CA LYS A 475 -11.89 -23.64 -9.77
C LYS A 475 -11.75 -22.12 -9.82
N CYS A 476 -11.50 -21.58 -11.00
CA CYS A 476 -11.49 -20.14 -11.24
C CYS A 476 -12.92 -19.58 -11.16
N VAL A 477 -13.04 -18.35 -10.65
CA VAL A 477 -14.31 -17.63 -10.66
C VAL A 477 -14.43 -16.92 -11.99
N ASP A 478 -15.44 -17.27 -12.78
CA ASP A 478 -15.75 -16.60 -14.04
C ASP A 478 -16.69 -15.43 -13.74
N TYR A 479 -16.18 -14.21 -13.81
CA TYR A 479 -16.95 -12.98 -13.64
C TYR A 479 -17.54 -12.43 -14.95
N ALA A 480 -17.37 -13.14 -16.06
CA ALA A 480 -17.93 -12.74 -17.36
C ALA A 480 -19.39 -13.17 -17.56
N LYS A 481 -20.08 -13.62 -16.51
CA LYS A 481 -21.51 -13.96 -16.50
C LYS A 481 -22.31 -13.00 -15.64
#